data_f57507fd1ab896bfb6af55f15b61bf94
#
_entry.id   f57507fd1ab896bfb6af55f15b61bf94
#
_cell.length_a   1.000
_cell.length_b   1.000
_cell.length_c   1.000
_cell.angle_alpha   90.00
_cell.angle_beta   90.00
_cell.angle_gamma   90.00
#
_symmetry.space_group_name_H-M   'P 1'
#
loop_
_entity.id
_entity.type
_entity.pdbx_description
1 polymer ?
#
loop_
_entity_poly.entity_id
_entity_poly.type
_entity_poly.pdbx_seq_one_letter_code
_entity_poly.pdbx_strand_id
1 'polypeptide(L)'
;PPVILFYQGNLQLLTRPKIAVVGARETTREGVRSVEKIIKELGNELVIVSGLAKGIDATAHYASIRNGGKTIGVIGTGLDVFYPKSNQRLQAHMGEHHLIMSEYGPGQAPLKFHFPERNRIIAGLCQAVIVAEARLRSGSLITCERAMEEGRDVFAIPGNILDGKSAGCHHLIQ
;
A
#
# COMPACT_ATOMS: atom_id res chain seq x y z
N PRO A 1 -4.22 12.44 12.68
CA PRO A 1 -2.85 12.46 12.12
C PRO A 1 -1.85 11.92 13.14
N PRO A 2 -0.75 11.30 12.70
CA PRO A 2 0.32 10.89 13.58
C PRO A 2 1.04 12.10 14.19
N VAL A 3 1.50 11.94 15.44
CA VAL A 3 2.25 13.00 16.15
C VAL A 3 3.72 13.01 15.71
N ILE A 4 4.29 11.83 15.51
CA ILE A 4 5.68 11.63 15.08
C ILE A 4 5.69 10.55 14.00
N LEU A 5 6.48 10.78 12.95
CA LEU A 5 6.79 9.79 11.93
C LEU A 5 8.31 9.66 11.80
N PHE A 6 8.79 8.43 11.92
CA PHE A 6 10.15 8.07 11.56
C PHE A 6 10.22 7.82 10.06
N TYR A 7 11.35 8.12 9.44
CA TYR A 7 11.53 7.91 8.00
C TYR A 7 12.94 7.47 7.64
N GLN A 8 13.03 6.83 6.48
CA GLN A 8 14.29 6.52 5.81
C GLN A 8 14.11 6.72 4.31
N GLY A 9 15.03 7.43 3.69
CA GLY A 9 15.00 7.73 2.26
C GLY A 9 14.70 9.18 1.93
N ASN A 10 14.02 9.41 0.81
CA ASN A 10 13.81 10.73 0.24
C ASN A 10 12.46 11.34 0.67
N LEU A 11 12.50 12.28 1.63
CA LEU A 11 11.31 13.01 2.11
C LEU A 11 10.66 13.88 1.03
N GLN A 12 11.37 14.27 -0.02
CA GLN A 12 10.78 15.09 -1.08
C GLN A 12 9.67 14.38 -1.84
N LEU A 13 9.59 13.06 -1.78
CA LEU A 13 8.47 12.30 -2.34
C LEU A 13 7.12 12.69 -1.73
N LEU A 14 7.10 13.23 -0.52
CA LEU A 14 5.89 13.71 0.14
C LEU A 14 5.26 14.95 -0.54
N THR A 15 6.03 15.70 -1.30
CA THR A 15 5.53 16.88 -2.04
C THR A 15 4.86 16.54 -3.35
N ARG A 16 5.03 15.32 -3.85
CA ARG A 16 4.49 14.86 -5.12
C ARG A 16 3.06 14.30 -4.95
N PRO A 17 2.24 14.33 -6.01
CA PRO A 17 0.94 13.67 -5.98
C PRO A 17 1.10 12.16 -5.75
N LYS A 18 0.25 11.60 -4.90
CA LYS A 18 0.34 10.22 -4.41
C LYS A 18 -0.99 9.50 -4.53
N ILE A 19 -0.91 8.23 -4.91
CA ILE A 19 -2.04 7.32 -4.92
C ILE A 19 -1.68 6.04 -4.15
N ALA A 20 -2.59 5.56 -3.33
CA ALA A 20 -2.40 4.31 -2.61
C ALA A 20 -2.84 3.12 -3.46
N VAL A 21 -2.13 2.01 -3.34
CA VAL A 21 -2.53 0.72 -3.91
C VAL A 21 -2.47 -0.31 -2.80
N VAL A 22 -3.60 -0.90 -2.47
CA VAL A 22 -3.75 -1.87 -1.37
C VAL A 22 -4.54 -3.09 -1.82
N GLY A 23 -4.42 -4.20 -1.10
CA GLY A 23 -5.17 -5.40 -1.45
C GLY A 23 -4.77 -6.63 -0.66
N ALA A 24 -5.11 -7.80 -1.18
CA ALA A 24 -4.89 -9.07 -0.55
C ALA A 24 -3.40 -9.41 -0.39
N ARG A 25 -3.09 -10.11 0.71
CA ARG A 25 -1.75 -10.68 0.95
C ARG A 25 -1.49 -11.93 0.10
N GLU A 26 -2.54 -12.68 -0.21
CA GLU A 26 -2.54 -13.82 -1.13
C GLU A 26 -3.21 -13.40 -2.42
N THR A 27 -2.44 -13.33 -3.50
CA THR A 27 -2.88 -12.79 -4.77
C THR A 27 -3.07 -13.87 -5.83
N THR A 28 -3.95 -13.61 -6.78
CA THR A 28 -4.01 -14.36 -8.04
C THR A 28 -3.05 -13.75 -9.05
N ARG A 29 -2.75 -14.52 -10.10
CA ARG A 29 -1.96 -14.03 -11.23
C ARG A 29 -2.65 -12.86 -11.95
N GLU A 30 -3.97 -12.88 -12.02
CA GLU A 30 -4.80 -11.82 -12.61
C GLU A 30 -4.72 -10.53 -11.78
N GLY A 31 -4.80 -10.64 -10.45
CA GLY A 31 -4.66 -9.50 -9.56
C GLY A 31 -3.31 -8.81 -9.68
N VAL A 32 -2.24 -9.59 -9.70
CA VAL A 32 -0.88 -9.08 -9.93
C VAL A 32 -0.80 -8.34 -11.27
N ARG A 33 -1.24 -8.95 -12.37
CA ARG A 33 -1.22 -8.35 -13.71
C ARG A 33 -2.05 -7.07 -13.79
N SER A 34 -3.21 -7.04 -13.12
CA SER A 34 -4.07 -5.86 -13.08
C SER A 34 -3.38 -4.68 -12.40
N VAL A 35 -2.74 -4.91 -11.27
CA VAL A 35 -1.98 -3.88 -10.55
C VAL A 35 -0.79 -3.41 -11.37
N GLU A 36 -0.01 -4.32 -11.94
CA GLU A 36 1.13 -3.97 -12.81
C GLU A 36 0.71 -3.12 -14.00
N LYS A 37 -0.39 -3.48 -14.67
CA LYS A 37 -0.94 -2.74 -15.79
C LYS A 37 -1.38 -1.33 -15.37
N ILE A 38 -2.16 -1.21 -14.32
CA ILE A 38 -2.66 0.09 -13.85
C ILE A 38 -1.49 1.01 -13.48
N ILE A 39 -0.51 0.52 -12.71
CA ILE A 39 0.64 1.33 -12.31
C ILE A 39 1.44 1.79 -13.52
N LYS A 40 1.62 0.93 -14.52
CA LYS A 40 2.26 1.31 -15.78
C LYS A 40 1.50 2.42 -16.51
N GLU A 41 0.17 2.34 -16.57
CA GLU A 41 -0.69 3.32 -17.23
C GLU A 41 -0.78 4.65 -16.46
N LEU A 42 -0.70 4.63 -15.14
CA LEU A 42 -0.63 5.84 -14.30
C LEU A 42 0.63 6.67 -14.55
N GLY A 43 1.69 6.03 -15.04
CA GLY A 43 2.97 6.70 -15.31
C GLY A 43 3.76 7.05 -14.04
N ASN A 44 4.81 7.81 -14.22
CA ASN A 44 5.79 8.11 -13.17
C ASN A 44 5.54 9.44 -12.43
N GLU A 45 4.53 10.19 -12.83
CA GLU A 45 4.16 11.44 -12.16
C GLU A 45 3.57 11.21 -10.78
N LEU A 46 2.86 10.09 -10.60
CA LEU A 46 2.28 9.69 -9.34
C LEU A 46 3.24 8.82 -8.52
N VAL A 47 3.39 9.15 -7.25
CA VAL A 47 4.08 8.30 -6.28
C VAL A 47 3.11 7.23 -5.78
N ILE A 48 3.52 5.98 -5.85
CA ILE A 48 2.71 4.85 -5.35
C ILE A 48 2.97 4.64 -3.86
N VAL A 49 1.92 4.68 -3.07
CA VAL A 49 1.98 4.45 -1.61
C VAL A 49 1.35 3.10 -1.29
N SER A 50 2.01 2.30 -0.48
CA SER A 50 1.47 1.04 0.01
C SER A 50 2.13 0.63 1.33
N GLY A 51 1.77 -0.54 1.85
CA GLY A 51 2.12 -0.95 3.22
C GLY A 51 3.21 -2.00 3.33
N LEU A 52 3.93 -2.33 2.26
CA LEU A 52 4.98 -3.37 2.26
C LEU A 52 4.51 -4.75 2.74
N ALA A 53 3.22 -5.03 2.76
CA ALA A 53 2.69 -6.35 3.02
C ALA A 53 2.98 -7.30 1.84
N LYS A 54 2.82 -8.60 2.04
CA LYS A 54 2.83 -9.57 0.95
C LYS A 54 1.71 -9.26 -0.05
N GLY A 55 1.84 -9.77 -1.26
CA GLY A 55 0.78 -9.73 -2.26
C GLY A 55 0.67 -8.39 -2.98
N ILE A 56 -0.50 -7.78 -2.96
CA ILE A 56 -0.78 -6.56 -3.72
C ILE A 56 0.14 -5.41 -3.34
N ASP A 57 0.42 -5.21 -2.04
CA ASP A 57 1.31 -4.15 -1.58
C ASP A 57 2.71 -4.27 -2.21
N ALA A 58 3.32 -5.45 -2.08
CA ALA A 58 4.64 -5.71 -2.68
C ALA A 58 4.61 -5.58 -4.20
N THR A 59 3.56 -6.08 -4.85
CA THR A 59 3.36 -5.94 -6.30
C THR A 59 3.34 -4.48 -6.72
N ALA A 60 2.63 -3.63 -5.99
CA ALA A 60 2.54 -2.20 -6.26
C ALA A 60 3.91 -1.52 -6.17
N HIS A 61 4.67 -1.79 -5.11
CA HIS A 61 6.02 -1.25 -4.96
C HIS A 61 6.94 -1.70 -6.10
N TYR A 62 6.98 -3.00 -6.40
CA TYR A 62 7.80 -3.54 -7.48
C TYR A 62 7.40 -3.00 -8.86
N ALA A 63 6.11 -2.86 -9.14
CA ALA A 63 5.63 -2.32 -10.41
C ALA A 63 6.07 -0.86 -10.59
N SER A 64 5.94 -0.04 -9.54
CA SER A 64 6.42 1.34 -9.57
C SER A 64 7.93 1.41 -9.85
N ILE A 65 8.73 0.63 -9.11
CA ILE A 65 10.20 0.60 -9.27
C ILE A 65 10.58 0.15 -10.67
N ARG A 66 10.01 -0.94 -11.18
CA ARG A 66 10.31 -1.47 -12.52
C ARG A 66 9.95 -0.52 -13.65
N ASN A 67 8.94 0.32 -13.46
CA ASN A 67 8.57 1.33 -14.45
C ASN A 67 9.33 2.66 -14.29
N GLY A 68 10.34 2.72 -13.43
CA GLY A 68 11.13 3.93 -13.20
C GLY A 68 10.44 5.00 -12.34
N GLY A 69 9.34 4.64 -11.67
CA GLY A 69 8.61 5.50 -10.75
C GLY A 69 9.17 5.53 -9.34
N LYS A 70 8.49 6.24 -8.45
CA LYS A 70 8.83 6.33 -7.03
C LYS A 70 7.71 5.74 -6.17
N THR A 71 8.08 5.20 -5.03
CA THR A 71 7.13 4.55 -4.12
C THR A 71 7.44 4.87 -2.66
N ILE A 72 6.40 4.94 -1.84
CA ILE A 72 6.47 5.15 -0.39
C ILE A 72 5.88 3.94 0.30
N GLY A 73 6.65 3.35 1.21
CA GLY A 73 6.18 2.29 2.09
C GLY A 73 5.86 2.85 3.47
N VAL A 74 4.64 2.61 3.95
CA VAL A 74 4.27 2.88 5.34
C VAL A 74 4.20 1.55 6.07
N ILE A 75 5.04 1.37 7.09
CA ILE A 75 5.21 0.07 7.77
C ILE A 75 4.64 0.07 9.18
N GLY A 76 4.36 -1.12 9.68
CA GLY A 76 3.80 -1.36 11.02
C GLY A 76 4.82 -1.82 12.06
N THR A 77 6.12 -1.56 11.81
CA THR A 77 7.25 -1.90 12.67
C THR A 77 8.20 -0.72 12.78
N GLY A 78 9.21 -0.82 13.64
CA GLY A 78 10.36 0.08 13.57
C GLY A 78 11.06 -0.05 12.21
N LEU A 79 11.72 1.03 11.76
CA LEU A 79 12.43 1.07 10.47
C LEU A 79 13.57 0.03 10.36
N ASP A 80 14.13 -0.37 11.49
CA ASP A 80 15.20 -1.36 11.63
C ASP A 80 14.69 -2.81 11.67
N VAL A 81 13.37 -3.00 11.62
CA VAL A 81 12.72 -4.31 11.61
C VAL A 81 12.20 -4.63 10.22
N PHE A 82 12.65 -5.73 9.63
CA PHE A 82 12.18 -6.19 8.33
C PHE A 82 11.00 -7.16 8.50
N TYR A 83 9.82 -6.72 8.06
CA TYR A 83 8.62 -7.52 8.12
C TYR A 83 7.66 -7.21 6.94
N PRO A 84 7.15 -8.22 6.25
CA PRO A 84 7.54 -9.64 6.34
C PRO A 84 8.97 -9.86 5.84
N LYS A 85 9.64 -10.92 6.32
CA LYS A 85 11.02 -11.22 5.91
C LYS A 85 11.17 -11.44 4.41
N SER A 86 10.12 -11.94 3.75
CA SER A 86 10.10 -12.12 2.30
C SER A 86 10.28 -10.79 1.53
N ASN A 87 9.94 -9.65 2.13
CA ASN A 87 10.06 -8.32 1.55
C ASN A 87 11.30 -7.55 2.05
N GLN A 88 12.23 -8.20 2.74
CA GLN A 88 13.41 -7.55 3.32
C GLN A 88 14.23 -6.79 2.27
N ARG A 89 14.49 -7.41 1.11
CA ARG A 89 15.24 -6.78 0.02
C ARG A 89 14.50 -5.58 -0.55
N LEU A 90 13.19 -5.68 -0.70
CA LEU A 90 12.34 -4.59 -1.15
C LEU A 90 12.37 -3.42 -0.16
N GLN A 91 12.20 -3.68 1.13
CA GLN A 91 12.25 -2.66 2.17
C GLN A 91 13.61 -1.96 2.20
N ALA A 92 14.72 -2.71 2.15
CA ALA A 92 16.06 -2.14 2.11
C ALA A 92 16.27 -1.25 0.88
N HIS A 93 15.88 -1.73 -0.31
CA HIS A 93 15.99 -0.96 -1.55
C HIS A 93 15.17 0.34 -1.48
N MET A 94 13.95 0.27 -0.96
CA MET A 94 13.09 1.44 -0.83
C MET A 94 13.65 2.46 0.18
N GLY A 95 14.28 2.02 1.26
CA GLY A 95 14.93 2.89 2.21
C GLY A 95 16.12 3.66 1.62
N GLU A 96 16.80 3.09 0.64
CA GLU A 96 17.93 3.74 -0.05
C GLU A 96 17.49 4.65 -1.20
N HIS A 97 16.48 4.24 -1.99
CA HIS A 97 16.15 4.87 -3.28
C HIS A 97 14.76 5.48 -3.35
N HIS A 98 13.91 5.24 -2.35
CA HIS A 98 12.53 5.70 -2.27
C HIS A 98 12.27 6.29 -0.89
N LEU A 99 11.13 5.98 -0.26
CA LEU A 99 10.84 6.44 1.10
C LEU A 99 10.12 5.34 1.89
N ILE A 100 10.57 5.11 3.11
CA ILE A 100 9.90 4.28 4.10
C ILE A 100 9.52 5.16 5.30
N MET A 101 8.31 5.00 5.80
CA MET A 101 7.78 5.74 6.95
C MET A 101 7.17 4.81 7.98
N SER A 102 7.30 5.17 9.23
CA SER A 102 6.70 4.43 10.36
C SER A 102 6.34 5.34 11.51
N GLU A 103 5.20 5.08 12.14
CA GLU A 103 4.83 5.70 13.43
C GLU A 103 5.50 5.01 14.63
N TYR A 104 6.11 3.85 14.40
CA TYR A 104 6.71 3.01 15.43
C TYR A 104 8.21 3.26 15.55
N GLY A 105 8.68 3.37 16.80
CA GLY A 105 10.09 3.64 17.10
C GLY A 105 11.02 2.47 16.78
N PRO A 106 12.35 2.70 16.81
CA PRO A 106 13.35 1.66 16.55
C PRO A 106 13.13 0.42 17.42
N GLY A 107 13.34 -0.75 16.84
CA GLY A 107 13.21 -2.04 17.53
C GLY A 107 11.77 -2.53 17.71
N GLN A 108 10.77 -1.75 17.34
CA GLN A 108 9.38 -2.14 17.56
C GLN A 108 8.95 -3.29 16.66
N ALA A 109 8.54 -4.41 17.27
CA ALA A 109 8.14 -5.62 16.59
C ALA A 109 6.78 -5.46 15.88
N PRO A 110 6.48 -6.31 14.86
CA PRO A 110 5.18 -6.32 14.22
C PRO A 110 4.12 -6.87 15.20
N LEU A 111 3.14 -6.04 15.52
CA LEU A 111 1.96 -6.44 16.30
C LEU A 111 0.72 -6.33 15.41
N LYS A 112 -0.25 -7.24 15.61
CA LYS A 112 -1.43 -7.32 14.73
C LYS A 112 -2.19 -6.01 14.61
N PHE A 113 -2.34 -5.26 15.71
CA PHE A 113 -3.08 -3.99 15.71
C PHE A 113 -2.32 -2.82 15.06
N HIS A 114 -1.01 -2.93 14.87
CA HIS A 114 -0.22 -1.92 14.15
C HIS A 114 -0.67 -1.75 12.70
N PHE A 115 -1.10 -2.84 12.04
CA PHE A 115 -1.41 -2.81 10.62
C PHE A 115 -2.70 -2.03 10.30
N PRO A 116 -3.84 -2.24 11.00
CA PRO A 116 -5.00 -1.38 10.83
C PRO A 116 -4.72 0.08 11.18
N GLU A 117 -3.95 0.34 12.25
CA GLU A 117 -3.56 1.70 12.65
C GLU A 117 -2.71 2.40 11.58
N ARG A 118 -1.75 1.70 11.01
CA ARG A 118 -0.90 2.18 9.94
C ARG A 118 -1.69 2.56 8.68
N ASN A 119 -2.75 1.84 8.38
CA ASN A 119 -3.55 2.05 7.17
C ASN A 119 -4.18 3.46 7.10
N ARG A 120 -4.47 4.09 8.23
CA ARG A 120 -4.93 5.49 8.25
C ARG A 120 -3.89 6.47 7.70
N ILE A 121 -2.61 6.16 7.88
CA ILE A 121 -1.51 6.99 7.36
C ILE A 121 -1.44 6.85 5.85
N ILE A 122 -1.59 5.63 5.31
CA ILE A 122 -1.64 5.39 3.86
C ILE A 122 -2.78 6.20 3.24
N ALA A 123 -3.98 6.09 3.79
CA ALA A 123 -5.15 6.84 3.30
C ALA A 123 -4.94 8.36 3.38
N GLY A 124 -4.43 8.85 4.51
CA GLY A 124 -4.21 10.27 4.75
C GLY A 124 -3.14 10.92 3.87
N LEU A 125 -2.14 10.15 3.43
CA LEU A 125 -1.08 10.64 2.53
C LEU A 125 -1.54 10.82 1.08
N CYS A 126 -2.59 10.13 0.66
CA CYS A 126 -2.94 9.96 -0.75
C CYS A 126 -4.17 10.76 -1.16
N GLN A 127 -4.24 11.09 -2.44
CA GLN A 127 -5.41 11.72 -3.04
C GLN A 127 -6.52 10.71 -3.35
N ALA A 128 -6.13 9.46 -3.61
CA ALA A 128 -7.04 8.36 -3.88
C ALA A 128 -6.44 7.02 -3.46
N VAL A 129 -7.29 6.01 -3.35
CA VAL A 129 -6.91 4.63 -3.04
C VAL A 129 -7.44 3.70 -4.13
N ILE A 130 -6.56 2.84 -4.65
CA ILE A 130 -6.93 1.73 -5.52
C ILE A 130 -6.87 0.44 -4.70
N VAL A 131 -7.94 -0.32 -4.67
CA VAL A 131 -7.98 -1.63 -4.01
C VAL A 131 -8.11 -2.76 -5.02
N ALA A 132 -7.27 -3.79 -4.85
CA ALA A 132 -7.26 -4.99 -5.68
C ALA A 132 -7.37 -6.25 -4.82
N GLU A 133 -8.21 -7.21 -5.25
CA GLU A 133 -8.37 -8.52 -4.60
C GLU A 133 -8.64 -8.43 -3.09
N ALA A 134 -9.63 -7.68 -2.69
CA ALA A 134 -10.07 -7.62 -1.30
C ALA A 134 -11.29 -8.54 -1.08
N ARG A 135 -11.21 -9.42 -0.09
CA ARG A 135 -12.37 -10.15 0.43
C ARG A 135 -13.20 -9.22 1.32
N LEU A 136 -14.48 -9.57 1.60
CA LEU A 136 -15.40 -8.74 2.40
C LEU A 136 -14.87 -8.33 3.79
N ARG A 137 -13.97 -9.11 4.38
CA ARG A 137 -13.36 -8.80 5.69
C ARG A 137 -11.86 -8.55 5.59
N SER A 138 -11.40 -8.03 4.46
CA SER A 138 -9.99 -7.74 4.24
C SER A 138 -9.54 -6.49 5.00
N GLY A 139 -8.33 -6.52 5.55
CA GLY A 139 -7.70 -5.34 6.16
C GLY A 139 -7.51 -4.18 5.18
N SER A 140 -7.41 -4.45 3.87
CA SER A 140 -7.34 -3.41 2.84
C SER A 140 -8.62 -2.58 2.71
N LEU A 141 -9.79 -3.15 3.06
CA LEU A 141 -11.05 -2.40 3.12
C LEU A 141 -11.05 -1.35 4.22
N ILE A 142 -10.34 -1.58 5.32
CA ILE A 142 -10.15 -0.58 6.38
C ILE A 142 -9.46 0.68 5.81
N THR A 143 -8.48 0.49 4.94
CA THR A 143 -7.82 1.62 4.25
C THR A 143 -8.81 2.38 3.38
N CYS A 144 -9.68 1.66 2.66
CA CYS A 144 -10.72 2.27 1.82
C CYS A 144 -11.75 3.05 2.66
N GLU A 145 -12.21 2.49 3.77
CA GLU A 145 -13.11 3.16 4.71
C GLU A 145 -12.49 4.45 5.25
N ARG A 146 -11.24 4.40 5.69
CA ARG A 146 -10.51 5.59 6.15
C ARG A 146 -10.35 6.64 5.07
N ALA A 147 -10.07 6.22 3.84
CA ALA A 147 -9.99 7.13 2.71
C ALA A 147 -11.33 7.85 2.44
N MET A 148 -12.44 7.11 2.44
CA MET A 148 -13.78 7.66 2.27
C MET A 148 -14.16 8.64 3.41
N GLU A 149 -13.85 8.29 4.66
CA GLU A 149 -14.04 9.18 5.83
C GLU A 149 -13.29 10.51 5.68
N GLU A 150 -12.16 10.51 5.01
CA GLU A 150 -11.34 11.70 4.73
C GLU A 150 -11.68 12.37 3.38
N GLY A 151 -12.75 11.95 2.71
CA GLY A 151 -13.19 12.50 1.43
C GLY A 151 -12.25 12.18 0.26
N ARG A 152 -11.52 11.06 0.34
CA ARG A 152 -10.64 10.58 -0.72
C ARG A 152 -11.40 9.66 -1.67
N ASP A 153 -11.06 9.70 -2.94
CA ASP A 153 -11.62 8.78 -3.93
C ASP A 153 -11.12 7.36 -3.71
N VAL A 154 -12.03 6.38 -3.88
CA VAL A 154 -11.71 4.97 -3.80
C VAL A 154 -12.07 4.29 -5.11
N PHE A 155 -11.10 3.63 -5.72
CA PHE A 155 -11.27 2.84 -6.94
C PHE A 155 -11.06 1.36 -6.62
N ALA A 156 -12.00 0.51 -7.01
CA ALA A 156 -11.89 -0.92 -6.80
C ALA A 156 -11.70 -1.64 -8.14
N ILE A 157 -10.71 -2.53 -8.20
CA ILE A 157 -10.48 -3.37 -9.37
C ILE A 157 -11.46 -4.55 -9.33
N PRO A 158 -12.34 -4.70 -10.33
CA PRO A 158 -13.19 -5.88 -10.40
C PRO A 158 -12.35 -7.14 -10.64
N GLY A 159 -12.76 -8.25 -10.08
CA GLY A 159 -12.12 -9.53 -10.27
C GLY A 159 -13.11 -10.65 -10.55
N ASN A 160 -12.66 -11.88 -10.45
CA ASN A 160 -13.50 -13.05 -10.65
C ASN A 160 -14.62 -13.10 -9.60
N ILE A 161 -15.86 -13.23 -10.06
CA ILE A 161 -17.04 -13.31 -9.19
C ILE A 161 -17.22 -14.67 -8.51
N LEU A 162 -16.55 -15.71 -9.01
CA LEU A 162 -16.76 -17.10 -8.57
C LEU A 162 -15.86 -17.51 -7.40
N ASP A 163 -14.70 -16.90 -7.22
CA ASP A 163 -13.72 -17.31 -6.22
C ASP A 163 -13.79 -16.54 -4.89
N GLY A 164 -14.63 -15.51 -4.82
CA GLY A 164 -14.81 -14.68 -3.62
C GLY A 164 -13.61 -13.77 -3.25
N LYS A 165 -12.51 -13.84 -3.98
CA LYS A 165 -11.28 -13.09 -3.68
C LYS A 165 -11.43 -11.60 -3.88
N SER A 166 -12.33 -11.19 -4.77
CA SER A 166 -12.64 -9.79 -5.06
C SER A 166 -14.01 -9.34 -4.56
N ALA A 167 -14.64 -10.11 -3.68
CA ALA A 167 -15.99 -9.80 -3.16
C ALA A 167 -16.05 -8.43 -2.47
N GLY A 168 -15.00 -8.02 -1.76
CA GLY A 168 -14.90 -6.68 -1.16
C GLY A 168 -14.75 -5.58 -2.21
N CYS A 169 -14.02 -5.83 -3.29
CA CYS A 169 -13.93 -4.90 -4.42
C CYS A 169 -15.31 -4.72 -5.07
N HIS A 170 -16.03 -5.82 -5.31
CA HIS A 170 -17.37 -5.76 -5.89
C HIS A 170 -18.35 -5.01 -4.99
N HIS A 171 -18.26 -5.18 -3.68
CA HIS A 171 -19.11 -4.45 -2.73
C HIS A 171 -18.87 -2.94 -2.77
N LEU A 172 -17.63 -2.52 -2.99
CA LEU A 172 -17.29 -1.08 -3.14
C LEU A 172 -17.79 -0.47 -4.46
N ILE A 173 -17.95 -1.30 -5.50
CA ILE A 173 -18.41 -0.85 -6.83
C ILE A 173 -19.94 -0.70 -6.86
N GLN A 174 -20.67 -1.48 -6.06
CA GLN A 174 -22.13 -1.45 -5.98
C GLN A 174 -22.67 -0.26 -5.19
#